data_2c0f8a84cf5d3a9c89d7222036c83022
#
_entry.id   2c0f8a84cf5d3a9c89d7222036c83022
#
_cell.length_a   1.000
_cell.length_b   1.000
_cell.length_c   1.000
_cell.angle_alpha   90.00
_cell.angle_beta   90.00
_cell.angle_gamma   90.00
#
_symmetry.space_group_name_H-M   'P 1'
#
loop_
_entity.id
_entity.type
_entity.pdbx_description
1 polymer ?
#
loop_
_entity_poly.entity_id
_entity_poly.type
_entity_poly.pdbx_seq_one_letter_code
_entity_poly.pdbx_strand_id
1 'polypeptide(L)' 'MWPAHGRMWSHLVSDASLEELHAFAAANGVPPRGFDRDHYDVPADRVDDLVAAGALRVTAGELTRRLIASGLRVKGRDRH' A
#
# COMPACT_ATOMS: atom_id res chain seq x y z
N MET A 1 4.28 4.24 9.22
CA MET A 1 3.89 5.60 8.80
C MET A 1 5.11 6.49 8.79
N TRP A 2 5.13 7.45 7.91
CA TRP A 2 6.22 8.43 7.84
C TRP A 2 5.65 9.81 7.49
N PRO A 3 6.31 10.92 7.91
CA PRO A 3 5.87 12.28 7.58
C PRO A 3 6.40 12.70 6.21
N ALA A 4 5.55 13.36 5.44
CA ALA A 4 5.93 13.99 4.18
C ALA A 4 4.86 15.00 3.77
N HIS A 5 5.28 16.10 3.17
CA HIS A 5 4.35 17.13 2.65
C HIS A 5 3.32 17.59 3.68
N GLY A 6 3.73 17.70 4.95
CA GLY A 6 2.86 18.19 6.02
C GLY A 6 1.84 17.19 6.55
N ARG A 7 1.96 15.89 6.20
CA ARG A 7 1.06 14.86 6.74
C ARG A 7 1.78 13.53 6.92
N MET A 8 1.15 12.63 7.66
CA MET A 8 1.63 11.27 7.84
C MET A 8 1.11 10.38 6.73
N TRP A 9 1.91 9.41 6.31
CA TRP A 9 1.60 8.47 5.24
C TRP A 9 1.69 7.02 5.71
N SER A 10 1.04 6.15 5.00
CA SER A 10 1.09 4.72 5.23
C SER A 10 1.16 3.98 3.89
N HIS A 11 1.54 2.71 3.90
CA HIS A 11 1.54 1.86 2.71
C HIS A 11 0.28 1.01 2.62
N LEU A 12 -0.19 0.80 1.40
CA LEU A 12 -1.25 -0.15 1.07
C LEU A 12 -0.70 -1.12 0.03
N VAL A 13 -0.75 -2.42 0.33
CA VAL A 13 -0.26 -3.46 -0.58
C VAL A 13 -1.27 -4.60 -0.70
N SER A 14 -1.13 -5.41 -1.75
CA SER A 14 -1.79 -6.71 -1.85
C SER A 14 -0.75 -7.82 -1.75
N ASP A 15 -1.09 -8.91 -1.08
CA ASP A 15 -0.29 -10.13 -1.07
C ASP A 15 -0.78 -11.16 -2.09
N ALA A 16 -1.73 -10.80 -2.93
CA ALA A 16 -2.31 -11.65 -3.97
C ALA A 16 -1.91 -11.20 -5.38
N SER A 17 -2.18 -9.94 -5.75
CA SER A 17 -1.88 -9.41 -7.07
C SER A 17 -1.92 -7.89 -7.10
N LEU A 18 -1.21 -7.29 -8.06
CA LEU A 18 -1.32 -5.86 -8.31
C LEU A 18 -2.71 -5.48 -8.83
N GLU A 19 -3.34 -6.36 -9.58
CA GLU A 19 -4.70 -6.14 -10.08
C GLU A 19 -5.69 -5.98 -8.92
N GLU A 20 -5.60 -6.84 -7.90
CA GLU A 20 -6.41 -6.70 -6.68
C GLU A 20 -6.14 -5.37 -5.98
N LEU A 21 -4.85 -5.00 -5.87
CA LEU A 21 -4.47 -3.75 -5.23
C LEU A 21 -5.06 -2.55 -5.97
N HIS A 22 -4.94 -2.51 -7.29
CA HIS A 22 -5.49 -1.41 -8.10
C HIS A 22 -7.01 -1.33 -7.98
N ALA A 23 -7.70 -2.46 -8.00
CA ALA A 23 -9.16 -2.50 -7.87
C ALA A 23 -9.61 -2.00 -6.50
N PHE A 24 -8.95 -2.41 -5.43
CA PHE A 24 -9.27 -1.96 -4.08
C PHE A 24 -9.02 -0.46 -3.93
N ALA A 25 -7.89 0.02 -4.43
CA ALA A 25 -7.54 1.44 -4.37
C ALA A 25 -8.57 2.29 -5.11
N ALA A 26 -8.96 1.90 -6.33
CA ALA A 26 -9.95 2.62 -7.12
C ALA A 26 -11.32 2.64 -6.42
N ALA A 27 -11.74 1.51 -5.87
CA ALA A 27 -13.03 1.40 -5.17
C ALA A 27 -13.09 2.27 -3.92
N ASN A 28 -11.95 2.59 -3.32
CA ASN A 28 -11.86 3.35 -2.08
C ASN A 28 -11.30 4.77 -2.26
N GLY A 29 -11.26 5.27 -3.49
CA GLY A 29 -10.88 6.65 -3.77
C GLY A 29 -9.40 6.95 -3.58
N VAL A 30 -8.54 5.94 -3.60
CA VAL A 30 -7.09 6.14 -3.57
C VAL A 30 -6.62 6.44 -4.99
N PRO A 31 -6.03 7.64 -5.25
CA PRO A 31 -5.72 8.04 -6.61
C PRO A 31 -4.58 7.22 -7.22
N PRO A 32 -4.61 6.95 -8.55
CA PRO A 32 -3.55 6.20 -9.22
C PRO A 32 -2.15 6.80 -9.05
N ARG A 33 -2.05 8.13 -8.88
CA ARG A 33 -0.76 8.80 -8.65
C ARG A 33 -0.09 8.40 -7.34
N GLY A 34 -0.85 7.79 -6.43
CA GLY A 34 -0.28 7.28 -5.17
C GLY A 34 0.45 5.95 -5.31
N PHE A 35 0.36 5.32 -6.48
CA PHE A 35 1.00 4.04 -6.71
C PHE A 35 2.50 4.21 -6.97
N ASP A 36 3.31 3.41 -6.26
CA ASP A 36 4.76 3.36 -6.44
C ASP A 36 5.20 1.89 -6.51
N ARG A 37 5.36 1.39 -7.72
CA ARG A 37 5.91 0.08 -8.11
C ARG A 37 5.19 -1.14 -7.56
N ASP A 38 5.03 -1.26 -6.24
CA ASP A 38 4.42 -2.43 -5.59
C ASP A 38 3.41 -2.07 -4.51
N HIS A 39 3.17 -0.78 -4.28
CA HIS A 39 2.28 -0.31 -3.22
C HIS A 39 1.68 1.05 -3.54
N TYR A 40 0.65 1.42 -2.79
CA TYR A 40 0.12 2.79 -2.77
C TYR A 40 0.58 3.48 -1.51
N ASP A 41 0.94 4.75 -1.63
CA ASP A 41 1.10 5.63 -0.48
C ASP A 41 -0.25 6.27 -0.19
N VAL A 42 -0.74 6.10 1.03
CA VAL A 42 -2.04 6.63 1.44
C VAL A 42 -1.87 7.53 2.66
N PRO A 43 -2.64 8.63 2.75
CA PRO A 43 -2.62 9.44 3.96
C PRO A 43 -3.02 8.59 5.17
N ALA A 44 -2.32 8.77 6.29
CA ALA A 44 -2.55 7.97 7.48
C ALA A 44 -3.98 8.12 8.01
N ASP A 45 -4.63 9.26 7.79
CA ASP A 45 -6.00 9.50 8.18
C ASP A 45 -7.03 8.69 7.36
N ARG A 46 -6.61 8.07 6.25
CA ARG A 46 -7.46 7.17 5.45
C ARG A 46 -7.38 5.72 5.88
N VAL A 47 -6.44 5.37 6.76
CA VAL A 47 -6.18 3.96 7.14
C VAL A 47 -7.42 3.32 7.77
N ASP A 48 -8.11 4.03 8.67
CA ASP A 48 -9.31 3.49 9.32
C ASP A 48 -10.42 3.20 8.30
N ASP A 49 -10.62 4.07 7.30
CA ASP A 49 -11.59 3.85 6.23
C ASP A 49 -11.24 2.62 5.40
N LEU A 50 -9.95 2.44 5.09
CA LEU A 50 -9.49 1.29 4.30
C LEU A 50 -9.66 -0.01 5.09
N VAL A 51 -9.40 -0.01 6.39
CA VAL A 51 -9.63 -1.16 7.26
C VAL A 51 -11.13 -1.50 7.29
N ALA A 52 -11.98 -0.49 7.41
CA ALA A 52 -13.43 -0.70 7.36
C ALA A 52 -13.90 -1.30 6.03
N ALA A 53 -13.18 -1.03 4.95
CA ALA A 53 -13.46 -1.58 3.62
C ALA A 53 -12.87 -2.98 3.39
N GLY A 54 -12.13 -3.52 4.37
CA GLY A 54 -11.60 -4.89 4.29
C GLY A 54 -10.09 -5.04 4.35
N ALA A 55 -9.33 -3.95 4.37
CA ALA A 55 -7.88 -4.02 4.50
C ALA A 55 -7.50 -4.46 5.92
N LEU A 56 -6.39 -5.21 6.02
CA LEU A 56 -5.83 -5.59 7.31
C LEU A 56 -4.76 -4.60 7.73
N ARG A 57 -4.81 -4.18 9.00
CA ARG A 57 -3.74 -3.36 9.58
C ARG A 57 -2.66 -4.30 10.11
N VAL A 58 -1.43 -4.13 9.62
CA VAL A 58 -0.28 -4.93 10.05
C VAL A 58 0.90 -4.01 10.35
N THR A 59 1.90 -4.53 11.04
CA THR A 59 3.15 -3.78 11.26
C THR A 59 3.92 -3.64 9.95
N ALA A 60 4.81 -2.65 9.87
CA ALA A 60 5.66 -2.46 8.69
C ALA A 60 6.48 -3.70 8.35
N GLY A 61 7.01 -4.40 9.37
CA GLY A 61 7.76 -5.64 9.17
C GLY A 61 6.90 -6.76 8.61
N GLU A 62 5.68 -6.92 9.11
CA GLU A 62 4.73 -7.92 8.60
C GLU A 62 4.32 -7.63 7.17
N LEU A 63 4.06 -6.36 6.85
CA LEU A 63 3.71 -5.94 5.49
C LEU A 63 4.82 -6.30 4.50
N THR A 64 6.07 -5.99 4.86
CA THR A 64 7.22 -6.30 4.02
C THR A 64 7.38 -7.81 3.82
N ARG A 65 7.23 -8.61 4.88
CA ARG A 65 7.32 -10.07 4.77
C ARG A 65 6.24 -10.64 3.85
N ARG A 66 5.00 -10.17 3.97
CA ARG A 66 3.89 -10.62 3.11
C ARG A 66 4.12 -10.23 1.65
N LEU A 67 4.62 -9.02 1.41
CA LEU A 67 4.90 -8.54 0.07
C LEU A 67 6.01 -9.35 -0.60
N ILE A 68 7.07 -9.67 0.13
CA ILE A 68 8.16 -10.52 -0.39
C ILE A 68 7.62 -11.93 -0.68
N ALA A 69 6.84 -12.51 0.23
CA ALA A 69 6.28 -13.85 0.06
C ALA A 69 5.34 -13.96 -1.15
N SER A 70 4.65 -12.87 -1.49
CA SER A 70 3.74 -12.84 -2.66
C SER A 70 4.47 -12.79 -4.00
N GLY A 71 5.76 -12.44 -4.00
CA GLY A 71 6.52 -12.23 -5.23
C GLY A 71 6.30 -10.87 -5.89
N LEU A 72 5.52 -9.99 -5.30
CA LEU A 72 5.20 -8.67 -5.87
C LEU A 72 6.19 -7.57 -5.49
N ARG A 73 7.11 -7.87 -4.58
CA ARG A 73 8.09 -6.88 -4.10
C ARG A 73 9.05 -6.45 -5.22
N VAL A 74 9.13 -5.14 -5.46
CA VAL A 74 10.12 -4.56 -6.38
C VAL A 74 11.31 -4.10 -5.55
N LYS A 75 12.45 -4.79 -5.69
CA LYS A 75 13.67 -4.45 -4.97
C LYS A 75 14.26 -3.16 -5.51
N GLY A 76 14.96 -2.42 -4.64
CA GLY A 76 15.54 -1.14 -5.01
C GLY A 76 16.44 -1.17 -6.26
N ARG A 77 17.23 -2.24 -6.43
CA ARG A 77 18.12 -2.42 -7.60
C ARG A 77 17.36 -2.63 -8.92
N ASP A 78 16.09 -3.01 -8.85
CA ASP A 78 15.22 -3.26 -10.02
C ASP A 78 14.35 -2.05 -10.35
N ARG A 79 14.49 -0.97 -9.60
CA ARG A 79 13.72 0.26 -9.79
C ARG A 79 14.37 1.16 -10.84
N HIS A 80 13.53 1.78 -11.61
CA HIS A 80 13.97 2.72 -12.65
C HIS A 80 13.49 4.13 -12.38
#